data_4140ca4ab7c4582ceacc727cf041f6f8
#
_entry.id   4140ca4ab7c4582ceacc727cf041f6f8
#
_cell.length_a   1.000
_cell.length_b   1.000
_cell.length_c   1.000
_cell.angle_alpha   90.00
_cell.angle_beta   90.00
_cell.angle_gamma   90.00
#
_symmetry.space_group_name_H-M   'P 1'
#
loop_
_entity.id
_entity.type
_entity.pdbx_description
1 polymer ?
#
loop_
_entity_poly.entity_id
_entity_poly.type
_entity_poly.pdbx_seq_one_letter_code
_entity_poly.pdbx_strand_id
1 'polypeptide(L)'
;MAKQPLLLMILDGWGIAPAGQYNAAALAKTPNLDALFNKYPHTRLSCSGAAVGLPDGQMGNSEVGHLNIGAGRIVYQELTRITKAIKDGDFFENTVLSKAMQ
;
A
#
# COMPACT_ATOMS: atom_id res chain seq x y z
N MET A 1 -22.95 -25.58 -4.24
CA MET A 1 -21.77 -25.47 -3.36
C MET A 1 -22.14 -24.54 -2.21
N ALA A 2 -21.86 -24.91 -0.96
CA ALA A 2 -22.06 -24.02 0.19
C ALA A 2 -21.08 -22.83 0.07
N LYS A 3 -21.58 -21.60 0.23
CA LYS A 3 -20.76 -20.40 0.24
C LYS A 3 -19.92 -20.41 1.52
N GLN A 4 -18.60 -20.35 1.40
CA GLN A 4 -17.72 -20.17 2.55
C GLN A 4 -17.54 -18.67 2.81
N PRO A 5 -17.77 -18.20 4.04
CA PRO A 5 -17.56 -16.80 4.38
C PRO A 5 -16.07 -16.47 4.37
N LEU A 6 -15.72 -15.26 3.93
CA LEU A 6 -14.39 -14.69 4.01
C LEU A 6 -14.44 -13.45 4.91
N LEU A 7 -13.52 -13.38 5.87
CA LEU A 7 -13.30 -12.19 6.69
C LEU A 7 -11.96 -11.57 6.33
N LEU A 8 -11.96 -10.32 5.86
CA LEU A 8 -10.77 -9.50 5.75
C LEU A 8 -10.70 -8.56 6.95
N MET A 9 -9.68 -8.74 7.80
CA MET A 9 -9.46 -7.89 8.97
C MET A 9 -8.22 -7.03 8.73
N ILE A 10 -8.40 -5.71 8.74
CA ILE A 10 -7.33 -4.72 8.55
C ILE A 10 -7.01 -4.11 9.92
N LEU A 11 -5.81 -4.37 10.44
CA LEU A 11 -5.29 -3.76 11.65
C LEU A 11 -4.50 -2.51 11.24
N ASP A 12 -5.22 -1.44 10.95
CA ASP A 12 -4.65 -0.19 10.46
C ASP A 12 -3.68 0.43 11.48
N GLY A 13 -2.51 0.83 11.01
CA GLY A 13 -1.43 1.33 11.86
C GLY A 13 -0.59 0.24 12.55
N TRP A 14 -0.93 -1.04 12.43
CA TRP A 14 -0.11 -2.14 12.97
C TRP A 14 1.08 -2.42 12.05
N GLY A 15 2.25 -1.88 12.42
CA GLY A 15 3.50 -2.05 11.67
C GLY A 15 4.41 -3.13 12.28
N ILE A 16 5.42 -3.52 11.52
CA ILE A 16 6.47 -4.43 11.95
C ILE A 16 7.75 -3.62 12.15
N ALA A 17 8.23 -3.59 13.39
CA ALA A 17 9.48 -2.96 13.77
C ALA A 17 10.22 -3.82 14.81
N PRO A 18 11.53 -3.62 15.00
CA PRO A 18 12.25 -4.30 16.07
C PRO A 18 11.61 -4.09 17.43
N ALA A 19 11.68 -5.10 18.29
CA ALA A 19 11.22 -4.99 19.67
C ALA A 19 12.01 -3.90 20.41
N GLY A 20 11.30 -3.09 21.22
CA GLY A 20 11.90 -2.03 22.01
C GLY A 20 10.85 -1.31 22.84
N GLN A 21 11.28 -0.46 23.78
CA GLN A 21 10.41 0.23 24.72
C GLN A 21 9.35 1.14 24.05
N TYR A 22 9.53 1.50 22.79
CA TYR A 22 8.61 2.35 22.04
C TYR A 22 7.74 1.56 21.06
N ASN A 23 7.88 0.23 20.99
CA ASN A 23 7.07 -0.62 20.12
C ASN A 23 5.98 -1.31 20.93
N ALA A 24 4.84 -0.65 21.08
CA ALA A 24 3.69 -1.16 21.83
C ALA A 24 3.18 -2.50 21.28
N ALA A 25 3.21 -2.70 19.97
CA ALA A 25 2.79 -3.95 19.34
C ALA A 25 3.68 -5.13 19.77
N ALA A 26 5.00 -4.92 19.84
CA ALA A 26 5.94 -5.95 20.28
C ALA A 26 5.92 -6.20 21.82
N LEU A 27 5.47 -5.22 22.59
CA LEU A 27 5.36 -5.33 24.05
C LEU A 27 4.03 -5.94 24.50
N ALA A 28 3.01 -5.90 23.66
CA ALA A 28 1.69 -6.41 23.98
C ALA A 28 1.70 -7.94 24.07
N LYS A 29 0.87 -8.47 24.96
CA LYS A 29 0.61 -9.91 25.03
C LYS A 29 -0.43 -10.30 23.98
N THR A 30 0.03 -10.86 22.86
CA THR A 30 -0.82 -11.19 21.70
C THR A 30 -0.81 -12.68 21.35
N PRO A 31 -1.16 -13.57 22.30
CA PRO A 31 -0.98 -15.02 22.12
C PRO A 31 -1.73 -15.58 20.90
N ASN A 32 -2.88 -15.02 20.54
CA ASN A 32 -3.65 -15.47 19.39
C ASN A 32 -3.01 -15.01 18.07
N LEU A 33 -2.54 -13.76 17.98
CA LEU A 33 -1.81 -13.27 16.80
C LEU A 33 -0.48 -14.01 16.63
N ASP A 34 0.24 -14.23 17.72
CA ASP A 34 1.49 -14.98 17.72
C ASP A 34 1.27 -16.42 17.20
N ALA A 35 0.21 -17.08 17.66
CA ALA A 35 -0.17 -18.39 17.16
C ALA A 35 -0.54 -18.39 15.68
N LEU A 36 -1.24 -17.37 15.18
CA LEU A 36 -1.59 -17.23 13.77
C LEU A 36 -0.33 -17.03 12.91
N PHE A 37 0.57 -16.13 13.31
CA PHE A 37 1.83 -15.91 12.59
C PHE A 37 2.73 -17.14 12.56
N ASN A 38 2.73 -17.95 13.62
CA ASN A 38 3.52 -19.19 13.66
C ASN A 38 2.90 -20.34 12.85
N LYS A 39 1.58 -20.38 12.71
CA LYS A 39 0.87 -21.51 12.13
C LYS A 39 0.53 -21.34 10.64
N TYR A 40 0.27 -20.11 10.19
CA TYR A 40 -0.25 -19.84 8.86
C TYR A 40 0.76 -19.08 7.98
N PRO A 41 0.68 -19.24 6.64
CA PRO A 41 1.50 -18.44 5.73
C PRO A 41 1.27 -16.97 5.92
N HIS A 42 2.35 -16.18 5.91
CA HIS A 42 2.32 -14.74 6.02
C HIS A 42 3.37 -14.09 5.13
N THR A 43 3.17 -12.83 4.80
CA THR A 43 4.12 -12.03 4.02
C THR A 43 4.12 -10.58 4.50
N ARG A 44 5.09 -9.81 4.03
CA ARG A 44 5.20 -8.38 4.31
C ARG A 44 4.83 -7.58 3.08
N LEU A 45 4.09 -6.52 3.28
CA LEU A 45 3.74 -5.56 2.23
C LEU A 45 4.46 -4.24 2.51
N SER A 46 4.99 -3.62 1.45
CA SER A 46 5.46 -2.24 1.55
C SER A 46 4.26 -1.30 1.60
N CYS A 47 4.30 -0.34 2.53
CA CYS A 47 3.22 0.62 2.77
C CYS A 47 3.62 2.07 2.48
N SER A 48 4.70 2.29 1.71
CA SER A 48 5.23 3.63 1.41
C SER A 48 5.74 3.73 -0.03
N GLY A 49 5.93 4.95 -0.51
CA GLY A 49 6.51 5.26 -1.81
C GLY A 49 5.77 4.64 -2.99
N ALA A 50 6.51 4.29 -4.03
CA ALA A 50 5.96 3.77 -5.28
C ALA A 50 5.13 2.48 -5.11
N ALA A 51 5.39 1.69 -4.08
CA ALA A 51 4.65 0.47 -3.78
C ALA A 51 3.16 0.72 -3.44
N VAL A 52 2.82 1.93 -3.04
CA VAL A 52 1.43 2.36 -2.76
C VAL A 52 0.99 3.54 -3.64
N GLY A 53 1.72 3.81 -4.72
CA GLY A 53 1.37 4.84 -5.69
C GLY A 53 1.75 6.27 -5.30
N LEU A 54 2.62 6.43 -4.30
CA LEU A 54 3.18 7.70 -3.85
C LEU A 54 4.58 7.94 -4.46
N PRO A 55 5.08 9.19 -4.45
CA PRO A 55 6.49 9.46 -4.77
C PRO A 55 7.45 8.65 -3.89
N ASP A 56 8.62 8.30 -4.43
CA ASP A 56 9.66 7.60 -3.69
C ASP A 56 10.07 8.37 -2.43
N GLY A 57 10.25 7.62 -1.34
CA GLY A 57 10.60 8.19 -0.04
C GLY A 57 9.43 8.81 0.75
N GLN A 58 8.25 8.93 0.14
CA GLN A 58 7.07 9.43 0.84
C GLN A 58 6.45 8.33 1.71
N MET A 59 6.23 8.63 2.99
CA MET A 59 5.53 7.74 3.91
C MET A 59 4.09 7.54 3.46
N GLY A 60 3.61 6.29 3.52
CA GLY A 60 2.22 5.95 3.23
C GLY A 60 1.25 6.44 4.31
N ASN A 61 -0.03 6.30 4.00
CA ASN A 61 -1.13 6.61 4.92
C ASN A 61 -2.28 5.61 4.70
N SER A 62 -3.27 5.67 5.58
CA SER A 62 -4.43 4.79 5.54
C SER A 62 -5.21 4.91 4.23
N GLU A 63 -5.37 6.11 3.69
CA GLU A 63 -6.14 6.36 2.47
C GLU A 63 -5.57 5.61 1.26
N VAL A 64 -4.29 5.81 0.96
CA VAL A 64 -3.65 5.11 -0.17
C VAL A 64 -3.55 3.61 0.05
N GLY A 65 -3.34 3.16 1.29
CA GLY A 65 -3.30 1.75 1.65
C GLY A 65 -4.64 1.05 1.36
N HIS A 66 -5.73 1.59 1.87
CA HIS A 66 -7.07 1.05 1.65
C HIS A 66 -7.49 1.12 0.18
N LEU A 67 -7.12 2.21 -0.52
CA LEU A 67 -7.38 2.33 -1.96
C LEU A 67 -6.71 1.21 -2.76
N ASN A 68 -5.44 0.89 -2.47
CA ASN A 68 -4.72 -0.18 -3.13
C ASN A 68 -5.29 -1.57 -2.80
N ILE A 69 -5.66 -1.81 -1.54
CA ILE A 69 -6.32 -3.06 -1.11
C ILE A 69 -7.64 -3.23 -1.87
N GLY A 70 -8.48 -2.20 -1.91
CA GLY A 70 -9.77 -2.23 -2.59
C GLY A 70 -9.67 -2.40 -4.10
N ALA A 71 -8.65 -1.78 -4.72
CA ALA A 71 -8.39 -1.87 -6.16
C ALA A 71 -7.70 -3.19 -6.58
N GLY A 72 -7.08 -3.91 -5.64
CA GLY A 72 -6.27 -5.10 -5.93
C GLY A 72 -5.03 -4.82 -6.80
N ARG A 73 -4.59 -3.57 -6.86
CA ARG A 73 -3.43 -3.11 -7.63
C ARG A 73 -2.89 -1.80 -7.09
N ILE A 74 -1.69 -1.41 -7.50
CA ILE A 74 -1.16 -0.07 -7.19
C ILE A 74 -1.99 0.98 -7.94
N VAL A 75 -2.52 1.94 -7.18
CA VAL A 75 -3.22 3.13 -7.71
C VAL A 75 -2.30 4.32 -7.54
N TYR A 76 -1.70 4.75 -8.63
CA TYR A 76 -0.82 5.92 -8.61
C TYR A 76 -1.60 7.19 -8.28
N GLN A 77 -1.13 7.91 -7.28
CA GLN A 77 -1.64 9.24 -6.95
C GLN A 77 -1.29 10.22 -8.07
N GLU A 78 -2.02 11.34 -8.15
CA GLU A 78 -1.93 12.29 -9.26
C GLU A 78 -0.49 12.68 -9.61
N LEU A 79 0.28 13.12 -8.61
CA LEU A 79 1.67 13.53 -8.80
C LEU A 79 2.55 12.37 -9.33
N THR A 80 2.39 11.19 -8.77
CA THR A 80 3.16 10.00 -9.18
C THR A 80 2.76 9.58 -10.59
N ARG A 81 1.48 9.64 -10.93
CA ARG A 81 0.95 9.32 -12.26
C ARG A 81 1.52 10.26 -13.32
N ILE A 82 1.53 11.57 -13.06
CA ILE A 82 2.11 12.57 -13.97
C ILE A 82 3.61 12.35 -14.13
N THR A 83 4.33 12.18 -13.02
CA THR A 83 5.77 11.94 -13.03
C THR A 83 6.11 10.66 -13.81
N LYS A 84 5.32 9.61 -13.63
CA LYS A 84 5.48 8.36 -14.39
C LYS A 84 5.25 8.58 -15.89
N ALA A 85 4.18 9.25 -16.26
CA ALA A 85 3.87 9.55 -17.66
C ALA A 85 4.99 10.37 -18.33
N ILE A 86 5.62 11.31 -17.61
CA ILE A 86 6.77 12.06 -18.12
C ILE A 86 7.98 11.14 -18.32
N LYS A 87 8.29 10.28 -17.35
CA LYS A 87 9.42 9.34 -17.41
C LYS A 87 9.26 8.31 -18.52
N ASP A 88 8.05 7.80 -18.71
CA ASP A 88 7.73 6.77 -19.71
C ASP A 88 7.58 7.36 -21.13
N GLY A 89 7.48 8.69 -21.26
CA GLY A 89 7.27 9.39 -22.54
C GLY A 89 5.80 9.64 -22.89
N ASP A 90 4.87 8.97 -22.25
CA ASP A 90 3.42 9.06 -22.53
C ASP A 90 2.87 10.49 -22.42
N PHE A 91 3.47 11.30 -21.54
CA PHE A 91 3.09 12.70 -21.36
C PHE A 91 3.23 13.51 -22.66
N PHE A 92 4.28 13.25 -23.45
CA PHE A 92 4.58 13.96 -24.69
C PHE A 92 3.69 13.49 -25.85
N GLU A 93 3.11 12.30 -25.75
CA GLU A 93 2.15 11.74 -26.69
C GLU A 93 0.69 12.17 -26.40
N ASN A 94 0.48 12.97 -25.36
CA ASN A 94 -0.85 13.43 -24.99
C ASN A 94 -1.37 14.42 -26.05
N THR A 95 -2.34 13.96 -26.86
CA THR A 95 -2.88 14.73 -27.98
C THR A 95 -3.59 16.02 -27.57
N VAL A 96 -4.12 16.08 -26.33
CA VAL A 96 -4.79 17.30 -25.82
C VAL A 96 -3.74 18.38 -25.53
N LEU A 97 -2.66 17.99 -24.84
CA LEU A 97 -1.56 18.91 -24.52
C LEU A 97 -0.84 19.36 -25.81
N SER A 98 -0.51 18.43 -26.69
CA SER A 98 0.18 18.73 -27.95
C SER A 98 -0.61 19.68 -28.84
N LYS A 99 -1.94 19.50 -28.93
CA LYS A 99 -2.81 20.43 -29.70
C LYS A 99 -2.97 21.79 -29.04
N ALA A 100 -2.92 21.86 -27.71
CA ALA A 100 -3.03 23.14 -26.99
C ALA A 100 -1.78 24.00 -27.11
N MET A 101 -0.63 23.42 -27.50
CA MET A 101 0.65 24.12 -27.68
C MET A 101 0.95 24.50 -29.13
N GLN A 102 0.11 24.09 -30.08
CA GLN A 102 0.14 24.49 -31.50
C GLN A 102 -0.70 25.74 -31.75
#